data_95f2a522ce6fa06d63e2c2e4317b3fd5
#
_entry.id   95f2a522ce6fa06d63e2c2e4317b3fd5
#
_cell.length_a   1.000
_cell.length_b   1.000
_cell.length_c   1.000
_cell.angle_alpha   90.00
_cell.angle_beta   90.00
_cell.angle_gamma   90.00
#
_symmetry.space_group_name_H-M   'P 1'
#
loop_
_entity.id
_entity.type
_entity.pdbx_description
1 polymer ?
#
loop_
_entity_poly.entity_id
_entity_poly.type
_entity_poly.pdbx_seq_one_letter_code
_entity_poly.pdbx_strand_id
1 'polypeptide(L)'
;SGKFYITRIYRGKFLPGIKYRGRADWARRSIRSPCMIIESDYIIMKELIKKRHLIPIAVWFVIYMGLFGFLEIVPPKDVHLIHCALDYRIPNMAIFIYPYMSWFPYIVVCAALAIKNLDDRQFKKAVLVLTTGMNIFLFISYVWPTGLDLRESIVYDLHTLSGNLLKFVQTVDTPKSVFPSMHVYVTLVLQYTLEMQKKLVPAWGIWVGRVLAVLIVLSTMFTKQHSAVDVTAAIVMFAVLAIVTEKIVKK
;
A
#
# COMPACT_ATOMS: atom_id res chain seq x y z
N SER A 1 39.71 -29.32 38.95
CA SER A 1 38.27 -29.49 38.56
C SER A 1 37.52 -28.21 38.91
N GLY A 2 37.48 -27.31 37.96
CA GLY A 2 36.73 -26.05 38.10
C GLY A 2 35.29 -26.24 37.65
N LYS A 3 34.34 -25.97 38.52
CA LYS A 3 32.92 -25.91 38.21
C LYS A 3 32.60 -24.46 37.83
N PHE A 4 32.22 -24.23 36.57
CA PHE A 4 31.69 -22.93 36.10
C PHE A 4 30.18 -22.98 36.11
N TYR A 5 29.55 -22.03 36.78
CA TYR A 5 28.12 -21.80 36.76
C TYR A 5 27.84 -20.57 35.89
N ILE A 6 27.06 -20.72 34.83
CA ILE A 6 26.56 -19.58 34.04
C ILE A 6 25.16 -19.28 34.56
N THR A 7 25.03 -18.18 35.31
CA THR A 7 23.74 -17.69 35.76
C THR A 7 23.24 -16.64 34.75
N ARG A 8 22.07 -16.85 34.20
CA ARG A 8 21.46 -15.96 33.23
C ARG A 8 20.25 -15.28 33.83
N ILE A 9 20.22 -13.97 33.77
CA ILE A 9 19.07 -13.16 34.17
C ILE A 9 18.20 -12.92 32.92
N TYR A 10 16.97 -13.39 32.96
CA TYR A 10 15.97 -13.09 31.92
C TYR A 10 14.76 -12.45 32.60
N ARG A 11 14.43 -11.21 32.21
CA ARG A 11 13.34 -10.39 32.79
C ARG A 11 13.33 -10.31 34.34
N GLY A 12 14.51 -10.17 34.95
CA GLY A 12 14.65 -10.00 36.39
C GLY A 12 14.41 -11.25 37.25
N LYS A 13 14.36 -12.46 36.64
CA LYS A 13 14.26 -13.74 37.40
C LYS A 13 15.49 -14.59 37.17
N PHE A 14 16.02 -15.16 38.28
CA PHE A 14 17.10 -16.13 38.26
C PHE A 14 16.58 -17.49 37.82
N LEU A 15 17.20 -18.10 36.80
CA LEU A 15 16.96 -19.48 36.42
C LEU A 15 18.07 -20.38 37.00
N PRO A 16 17.75 -21.57 37.53
CA PRO A 16 18.76 -22.49 38.08
C PRO A 16 19.68 -22.99 36.97
N GLY A 17 20.99 -22.96 37.24
CA GLY A 17 22.04 -23.34 36.31
C GLY A 17 22.01 -24.82 35.94
N ILE A 18 22.16 -25.11 34.65
CA ILE A 18 22.26 -26.45 34.11
C ILE A 18 23.68 -26.97 34.33
N LYS A 19 23.82 -28.15 34.94
CA LYS A 19 25.10 -28.82 35.29
C LYS A 19 25.60 -29.59 34.08
N TYR A 20 26.69 -29.15 33.45
CA TYR A 20 27.35 -29.91 32.38
C TYR A 20 28.57 -30.66 32.90
N ARG A 21 28.66 -31.95 32.62
CA ARG A 21 29.81 -32.83 32.88
C ARG A 21 30.28 -33.40 31.53
N GLY A 22 31.39 -32.89 30.97
CA GLY A 22 31.93 -33.38 29.72
C GLY A 22 33.32 -32.85 29.38
N ARG A 23 34.16 -33.68 28.76
CA ARG A 23 35.56 -33.46 28.43
C ARG A 23 35.78 -32.30 27.44
N ALA A 24 36.99 -31.68 27.51
CA ALA A 24 37.37 -30.44 26.85
C ALA A 24 37.57 -30.49 25.31
N ASP A 25 37.26 -31.57 24.62
CA ASP A 25 37.62 -31.75 23.19
C ASP A 25 36.57 -31.29 22.16
N TRP A 26 35.38 -30.86 22.59
CA TRP A 26 34.34 -30.38 21.65
C TRP A 26 34.27 -28.88 21.50
N ALA A 27 35.11 -28.15 22.23
CA ALA A 27 35.12 -26.65 22.22
C ALA A 27 35.61 -26.04 20.88
N ARG A 28 36.00 -26.83 19.89
CA ARG A 28 36.40 -26.34 18.56
C ARG A 28 35.38 -26.60 17.45
N ARG A 29 34.27 -27.25 17.71
CA ARG A 29 33.16 -27.31 16.74
C ARG A 29 32.12 -26.27 17.11
N SER A 30 32.12 -25.23 16.32
CA SER A 30 31.09 -24.20 16.18
C SER A 30 29.75 -24.52 16.88
N ILE A 31 29.67 -24.30 18.19
CA ILE A 31 28.39 -24.27 18.90
C ILE A 31 27.82 -22.89 18.64
N ARG A 32 26.88 -22.79 17.71
CA ARG A 32 25.99 -21.64 17.69
C ARG A 32 25.39 -21.55 19.10
N SER A 33 25.60 -20.43 19.78
CA SER A 33 25.09 -20.27 21.14
C SER A 33 23.58 -20.56 21.15
N PRO A 34 23.02 -21.19 22.20
CA PRO A 34 21.56 -21.42 22.30
C PRO A 34 20.74 -20.15 22.06
N CYS A 35 21.32 -19.00 22.32
CA CYS A 35 20.74 -17.69 22.04
C CYS A 35 20.59 -17.39 20.55
N MET A 36 21.57 -17.78 19.71
CA MET A 36 21.48 -17.60 18.25
C MET A 36 20.45 -18.56 17.62
N ILE A 37 20.30 -19.76 18.16
CA ILE A 37 19.30 -20.73 17.68
C ILE A 37 17.89 -20.19 17.98
N ILE A 38 17.62 -19.74 19.21
CA ILE A 38 16.33 -19.17 19.59
C ILE A 38 16.01 -17.91 18.80
N GLU A 39 17.02 -17.09 18.50
CA GLU A 39 16.84 -15.87 17.72
C GLU A 39 16.56 -16.19 16.23
N SER A 40 17.25 -17.20 15.67
CA SER A 40 16.98 -17.66 14.30
C SER A 40 15.61 -18.29 14.17
N ASP A 41 15.19 -19.13 15.12
CA ASP A 41 13.85 -19.77 15.12
C ASP A 41 12.74 -18.72 15.29
N TYR A 42 12.97 -17.72 16.13
CA TYR A 42 12.03 -16.60 16.27
C TYR A 42 11.89 -15.78 14.97
N ILE A 43 13.01 -15.50 14.28
CA ILE A 43 13.00 -14.79 13.00
C ILE A 43 12.30 -15.63 11.93
N ILE A 44 12.61 -16.92 11.82
CA ILE A 44 11.97 -17.85 10.87
C ILE A 44 10.48 -17.95 11.14
N MET A 45 10.07 -18.09 12.40
CA MET A 45 8.66 -18.17 12.78
C MET A 45 7.92 -16.88 12.46
N LYS A 46 8.53 -15.71 12.70
CA LYS A 46 7.97 -14.40 12.34
C LYS A 46 7.81 -14.23 10.84
N GLU A 47 8.78 -14.69 10.04
CA GLU A 47 8.69 -14.70 8.58
C GLU A 47 7.62 -15.66 8.06
N LEU A 48 7.47 -16.86 8.64
CA LEU A 48 6.43 -17.82 8.29
C LEU A 48 5.02 -17.28 8.62
N ILE A 49 4.85 -16.61 9.76
CA ILE A 49 3.60 -15.97 10.15
C ILE A 49 3.25 -14.85 9.16
N LYS A 50 4.20 -13.99 8.82
CA LYS A 50 4.01 -12.95 7.78
C LYS A 50 3.59 -13.55 6.43
N LYS A 51 4.27 -14.60 5.96
CA LYS A 51 3.93 -15.29 4.70
C LYS A 51 2.51 -15.86 4.72
N ARG A 52 2.06 -16.40 5.87
CA ARG A 52 0.71 -16.92 6.03
C ARG A 52 -0.39 -15.87 5.89
N HIS A 53 -0.11 -14.60 6.27
CA HIS A 53 -1.04 -13.49 6.09
C HIS A 53 -1.07 -12.94 4.65
N LEU A 54 -0.02 -13.13 3.86
CA LEU A 54 0.04 -12.65 2.47
C LEU A 54 -0.84 -13.47 1.52
N ILE A 55 -1.01 -14.77 1.78
CA ILE A 55 -1.82 -15.65 0.91
C ILE A 55 -3.29 -15.18 0.81
N PRO A 56 -4.01 -14.91 1.92
CA PRO A 56 -5.37 -14.39 1.85
C PRO A 56 -5.46 -13.05 1.10
N ILE A 57 -4.47 -12.19 1.27
CA ILE A 57 -4.42 -10.89 0.57
C ILE A 57 -4.21 -11.08 -0.92
N ALA A 58 -3.32 -11.99 -1.32
CA ALA A 58 -3.10 -12.31 -2.73
C ALA A 58 -4.35 -12.91 -3.38
N VAL A 59 -5.01 -13.85 -2.70
CA VAL A 59 -6.28 -14.43 -3.18
C VAL A 59 -7.35 -13.35 -3.30
N TRP A 60 -7.51 -12.50 -2.29
CA TRP A 60 -8.44 -11.38 -2.33
C TRP A 60 -8.12 -10.44 -3.51
N PHE A 61 -6.84 -10.12 -3.74
CA PHE A 61 -6.43 -9.24 -4.83
C PHE A 61 -6.77 -9.83 -6.21
N VAL A 62 -6.57 -11.14 -6.40
CA VAL A 62 -6.94 -11.82 -7.65
C VAL A 62 -8.45 -11.74 -7.87
N ILE A 63 -9.25 -11.99 -6.83
CA ILE A 63 -10.71 -11.87 -6.89
C ILE A 63 -11.12 -10.42 -7.20
N TYR A 64 -10.51 -9.46 -6.51
CA TYR A 64 -10.75 -8.02 -6.75
C TYR A 64 -10.49 -7.64 -8.20
N MET A 65 -9.32 -8.03 -8.75
CA MET A 65 -8.96 -7.74 -10.15
C MET A 65 -9.91 -8.41 -11.14
N GLY A 66 -10.37 -9.62 -10.84
CA GLY A 66 -11.39 -10.30 -11.67
C GLY A 66 -12.72 -9.56 -11.69
N LEU A 67 -13.20 -9.11 -10.52
CA LEU A 67 -14.44 -8.33 -10.41
C LEU A 67 -14.31 -6.95 -11.07
N PHE A 68 -13.19 -6.28 -10.87
CA PHE A 68 -12.91 -5.00 -11.50
C PHE A 68 -12.87 -5.14 -13.03
N GLY A 69 -12.13 -6.14 -13.54
CA GLY A 69 -12.10 -6.43 -14.98
C GLY A 69 -13.48 -6.76 -15.56
N PHE A 70 -14.32 -7.47 -14.81
CA PHE A 70 -15.69 -7.73 -15.20
C PHE A 70 -16.50 -6.42 -15.35
N LEU A 71 -16.39 -5.49 -14.39
CA LEU A 71 -17.06 -4.18 -14.46
C LEU A 71 -16.58 -3.32 -15.62
N GLU A 72 -15.30 -3.43 -16.02
CA GLU A 72 -14.74 -2.72 -17.16
C GLU A 72 -15.24 -3.26 -18.51
N ILE A 73 -15.44 -4.59 -18.61
CA ILE A 73 -15.86 -5.26 -19.86
C ILE A 73 -17.36 -5.16 -20.09
N VAL A 74 -18.17 -5.32 -19.02
CA VAL A 74 -19.64 -5.30 -19.14
C VAL A 74 -20.13 -3.86 -19.24
N PRO A 75 -20.72 -3.44 -20.38
CA PRO A 75 -21.22 -2.08 -20.50
C PRO A 75 -22.39 -1.87 -19.55
N PRO A 76 -22.32 -0.87 -18.67
CA PRO A 76 -23.48 -0.51 -17.83
C PRO A 76 -24.61 0.08 -18.72
N LYS A 77 -25.87 -0.11 -18.27
CA LYS A 77 -27.02 0.45 -18.98
C LYS A 77 -27.04 1.97 -18.96
N ASP A 78 -26.71 2.53 -17.79
CA ASP A 78 -26.66 3.99 -17.56
C ASP A 78 -25.33 4.34 -16.92
N VAL A 79 -24.68 5.40 -17.40
CA VAL A 79 -23.41 5.92 -16.87
C VAL A 79 -23.63 7.33 -16.35
N HIS A 80 -23.33 7.55 -15.09
CA HIS A 80 -23.39 8.86 -14.47
C HIS A 80 -22.06 9.60 -14.68
N LEU A 81 -22.10 10.69 -15.44
CA LEU A 81 -20.91 11.51 -15.66
C LEU A 81 -20.56 12.31 -14.40
N ILE A 82 -19.31 12.20 -13.96
CA ILE A 82 -18.80 12.87 -12.78
C ILE A 82 -17.89 14.02 -13.20
N HIS A 83 -18.37 15.24 -13.01
CA HIS A 83 -17.57 16.45 -13.22
C HIS A 83 -18.10 17.61 -12.37
N CYS A 84 -17.32 18.67 -12.22
CA CYS A 84 -17.73 19.91 -11.61
C CYS A 84 -17.09 21.12 -12.30
N ALA A 85 -17.55 22.32 -11.99
CA ALA A 85 -17.05 23.55 -12.60
C ALA A 85 -15.53 23.78 -12.42
N LEU A 86 -14.93 23.21 -11.37
CA LEU A 86 -13.49 23.29 -11.13
C LEU A 86 -12.69 22.50 -12.18
N ASP A 87 -13.21 21.36 -12.65
CA ASP A 87 -12.51 20.50 -13.61
C ASP A 87 -12.24 21.19 -14.94
N TYR A 88 -13.11 22.10 -15.35
CA TYR A 88 -12.95 22.89 -16.58
C TYR A 88 -11.93 24.04 -16.39
N ARG A 89 -11.62 24.44 -15.16
CA ARG A 89 -10.60 25.44 -14.85
C ARG A 89 -9.21 24.83 -14.71
N ILE A 90 -9.12 23.56 -14.35
CA ILE A 90 -7.84 22.82 -14.28
C ILE A 90 -7.35 22.56 -15.70
N PRO A 91 -6.16 23.07 -16.11
CA PRO A 91 -5.66 22.81 -17.46
C PRO A 91 -5.26 21.34 -17.63
N ASN A 92 -5.38 20.81 -18.86
CA ASN A 92 -4.73 19.56 -19.22
C ASN A 92 -3.23 19.80 -19.38
N MET A 93 -2.40 19.05 -18.65
CA MET A 93 -0.94 19.18 -18.68
C MET A 93 -0.29 17.81 -18.84
N ALA A 94 0.11 17.47 -20.06
CA ALA A 94 0.70 16.16 -20.39
C ALA A 94 1.95 15.83 -19.57
N ILE A 95 2.69 16.83 -19.08
CA ILE A 95 3.88 16.63 -18.23
C ILE A 95 3.54 15.90 -16.92
N PHE A 96 2.32 16.02 -16.41
CA PHE A 96 1.86 15.33 -15.21
C PHE A 96 1.66 13.82 -15.40
N ILE A 97 1.84 13.31 -16.64
CA ILE A 97 1.86 11.86 -16.87
C ILE A 97 3.02 11.17 -16.14
N TYR A 98 4.15 11.85 -15.91
CA TYR A 98 5.28 11.27 -15.18
C TYR A 98 4.96 11.00 -13.70
N PRO A 99 4.48 11.96 -12.90
CA PRO A 99 4.01 11.67 -11.56
C PRO A 99 2.82 10.69 -11.55
N TYR A 100 1.91 10.71 -12.54
CA TYR A 100 0.86 9.72 -12.65
C TYR A 100 1.43 8.30 -12.77
N MET A 101 2.35 8.07 -13.69
CA MET A 101 2.99 6.76 -13.88
C MET A 101 3.88 6.35 -12.70
N SER A 102 4.41 7.29 -11.92
CA SER A 102 5.17 6.99 -10.71
C SER A 102 4.33 6.30 -9.63
N TRP A 103 3.00 6.28 -9.75
CA TRP A 103 2.09 5.55 -8.89
C TRP A 103 2.41 4.04 -8.85
N PHE A 104 2.76 3.43 -9.98
CA PHE A 104 3.08 2.01 -10.03
C PHE A 104 4.34 1.64 -9.22
N PRO A 105 5.51 2.25 -9.44
CA PRO A 105 6.66 2.00 -8.58
C PRO A 105 6.44 2.43 -7.13
N TYR A 106 5.62 3.46 -6.86
CA TYR A 106 5.27 3.87 -5.52
C TYR A 106 4.51 2.76 -4.76
N ILE A 107 3.54 2.08 -5.41
CA ILE A 107 2.86 0.91 -4.85
C ILE A 107 3.89 -0.17 -4.46
N VAL A 108 4.76 -0.54 -5.41
CA VAL A 108 5.73 -1.62 -5.19
C VAL A 108 6.65 -1.31 -4.01
N VAL A 109 7.21 -0.11 -3.97
CA VAL A 109 8.13 0.30 -2.89
C VAL A 109 7.42 0.35 -1.54
N CYS A 110 6.26 1.01 -1.45
CA CYS A 110 5.52 1.12 -0.20
C CYS A 110 5.01 -0.23 0.30
N ALA A 111 4.52 -1.11 -0.59
CA ALA A 111 4.09 -2.45 -0.24
C ALA A 111 5.27 -3.30 0.27
N ALA A 112 6.42 -3.26 -0.41
CA ALA A 112 7.62 -3.98 0.03
C ALA A 112 8.11 -3.51 1.40
N LEU A 113 8.13 -2.18 1.64
CA LEU A 113 8.48 -1.61 2.93
C LEU A 113 7.45 -1.99 4.00
N ALA A 114 6.16 -1.99 3.69
CA ALA A 114 5.10 -2.38 4.63
C ALA A 114 5.25 -3.86 5.04
N ILE A 115 5.45 -4.76 4.10
CA ILE A 115 5.67 -6.20 4.36
C ILE A 115 6.92 -6.40 5.22
N LYS A 116 8.00 -5.65 4.97
CA LYS A 116 9.25 -5.78 5.69
C LYS A 116 9.19 -5.22 7.11
N ASN A 117 8.62 -4.04 7.29
CA ASN A 117 8.84 -3.21 8.47
C ASN A 117 7.65 -3.13 9.42
N LEU A 118 6.40 -3.27 8.94
CA LEU A 118 5.23 -3.14 9.82
C LEU A 118 5.13 -4.33 10.77
N ASP A 119 4.76 -4.06 12.01
CA ASP A 119 4.33 -5.09 12.94
C ASP A 119 2.93 -5.62 12.56
N ASP A 120 2.53 -6.74 13.17
CA ASP A 120 1.26 -7.43 12.82
C ASP A 120 0.03 -6.52 12.98
N ARG A 121 0.05 -5.63 13.96
CA ARG A 121 -1.05 -4.69 14.21
C ARG A 121 -1.10 -3.59 13.15
N GLN A 122 0.05 -2.98 12.86
CA GLN A 122 0.18 -1.96 11.82
C GLN A 122 -0.18 -2.53 10.46
N PHE A 123 0.31 -3.74 10.16
CA PHE A 123 0.00 -4.45 8.92
C PHE A 123 -1.49 -4.73 8.80
N LYS A 124 -2.13 -5.23 9.87
CA LYS A 124 -3.58 -5.43 9.91
C LYS A 124 -4.36 -4.14 9.65
N LYS A 125 -3.95 -3.01 10.24
CA LYS A 125 -4.57 -1.70 9.98
C LYS A 125 -4.44 -1.31 8.51
N ALA A 126 -3.23 -1.39 7.94
CA ALA A 126 -2.98 -1.05 6.55
C ALA A 126 -3.84 -1.89 5.59
N VAL A 127 -3.90 -3.21 5.82
CA VAL A 127 -4.71 -4.14 5.02
C VAL A 127 -6.21 -3.83 5.16
N LEU A 128 -6.71 -3.61 6.37
CA LEU A 128 -8.12 -3.28 6.58
C LEU A 128 -8.53 -1.99 5.87
N VAL A 129 -7.73 -0.93 6.01
CA VAL A 129 -8.02 0.33 5.30
C VAL A 129 -8.02 0.08 3.80
N LEU A 130 -6.96 -0.55 3.26
CA LEU A 130 -6.82 -0.81 1.83
C LEU A 130 -8.00 -1.62 1.27
N THR A 131 -8.24 -2.80 1.84
CA THR A 131 -9.23 -3.74 1.29
C THR A 131 -10.65 -3.24 1.46
N THR A 132 -10.98 -2.58 2.57
CA THR A 132 -12.32 -2.02 2.79
C THR A 132 -12.64 -0.94 1.77
N GLY A 133 -11.73 0.02 1.53
CA GLY A 133 -12.01 1.07 0.55
C GLY A 133 -12.05 0.56 -0.89
N MET A 134 -11.19 -0.39 -1.25
CA MET A 134 -11.25 -1.02 -2.56
C MET A 134 -12.56 -1.80 -2.77
N ASN A 135 -13.06 -2.50 -1.74
CA ASN A 135 -14.37 -3.18 -1.82
C ASN A 135 -15.54 -2.19 -1.90
N ILE A 136 -15.47 -1.07 -1.18
CA ILE A 136 -16.47 0.01 -1.29
C ILE A 136 -16.49 0.57 -2.72
N PHE A 137 -15.32 0.79 -3.32
CA PHE A 137 -15.21 1.22 -4.71
C PHE A 137 -15.89 0.23 -5.67
N LEU A 138 -15.59 -1.07 -5.58
CA LEU A 138 -16.25 -2.08 -6.42
C LEU A 138 -17.77 -2.07 -6.24
N PHE A 139 -18.23 -1.95 -5.00
CA PHE A 139 -19.66 -1.89 -4.70
C PHE A 139 -20.32 -0.67 -5.34
N ILE A 140 -19.70 0.51 -5.19
CA ILE A 140 -20.18 1.76 -5.82
C ILE A 140 -20.19 1.61 -7.33
N SER A 141 -19.09 1.13 -7.95
CA SER A 141 -18.98 0.94 -9.40
C SER A 141 -20.03 -0.02 -9.96
N TYR A 142 -20.45 -1.01 -9.15
CA TYR A 142 -21.51 -1.95 -9.53
C TYR A 142 -22.91 -1.34 -9.45
N VAL A 143 -23.24 -0.64 -8.33
CA VAL A 143 -24.60 -0.12 -8.11
C VAL A 143 -24.84 1.24 -8.74
N TRP A 144 -23.79 2.00 -8.96
CA TRP A 144 -23.82 3.35 -9.53
C TRP A 144 -22.65 3.55 -10.51
N PRO A 145 -22.76 3.02 -11.73
CA PRO A 145 -21.73 3.12 -12.74
C PRO A 145 -21.44 4.59 -13.09
N THR A 146 -20.18 4.96 -12.99
CA THR A 146 -19.72 6.33 -13.20
C THR A 146 -18.77 6.42 -14.38
N GLY A 147 -18.74 7.59 -15.04
CA GLY A 147 -17.84 7.88 -16.15
C GLY A 147 -17.35 9.31 -16.14
N LEU A 148 -16.43 9.62 -17.04
CA LEU A 148 -15.80 10.91 -17.19
C LEU A 148 -15.81 11.35 -18.67
N ASP A 149 -16.22 12.59 -18.94
CA ASP A 149 -16.25 13.22 -20.24
C ASP A 149 -15.12 14.25 -20.47
N LEU A 150 -14.31 14.51 -19.47
CA LEU A 150 -13.25 15.54 -19.49
C LEU A 150 -12.13 15.30 -20.48
N ARG A 151 -12.09 14.12 -21.12
CA ARG A 151 -11.05 13.73 -22.10
C ARG A 151 -11.41 14.08 -23.54
N GLU A 152 -12.67 14.35 -23.86
CA GLU A 152 -13.17 14.54 -25.22
C GLU A 152 -12.53 15.73 -25.95
N SER A 153 -12.15 16.78 -25.19
CA SER A 153 -11.54 17.99 -25.74
C SER A 153 -10.01 18.00 -25.74
N ILE A 154 -9.35 16.86 -25.38
CA ILE A 154 -7.88 16.84 -25.26
C ILE A 154 -7.22 16.76 -26.63
N VAL A 155 -6.39 17.74 -26.94
CA VAL A 155 -5.46 17.69 -28.08
C VAL A 155 -4.12 17.18 -27.58
N TYR A 156 -3.65 16.05 -28.14
CA TYR A 156 -2.38 15.43 -27.77
C TYR A 156 -1.24 15.98 -28.62
N ASP A 157 -0.21 16.51 -27.97
CA ASP A 157 1.05 16.82 -28.63
C ASP A 157 1.88 15.53 -28.80
N LEU A 158 1.70 14.88 -29.94
CA LEU A 158 2.38 13.62 -30.28
C LEU A 158 3.88 13.79 -30.63
N HIS A 159 4.37 15.03 -30.72
CA HIS A 159 5.81 15.30 -30.89
C HIS A 159 6.57 15.19 -29.56
N THR A 160 5.87 15.14 -28.44
CA THR A 160 6.47 14.99 -27.11
C THR A 160 6.28 13.59 -26.52
N LEU A 161 7.23 13.14 -25.72
CA LEU A 161 7.11 11.87 -25.00
C LEU A 161 5.93 11.90 -24.03
N SER A 162 5.73 13.01 -23.33
CA SER A 162 4.60 13.17 -22.39
C SER A 162 3.24 13.09 -23.06
N GLY A 163 3.08 13.69 -24.25
CA GLY A 163 1.84 13.60 -25.02
C GLY A 163 1.55 12.18 -25.52
N ASN A 164 2.56 11.47 -26.01
CA ASN A 164 2.44 10.07 -26.41
C ASN A 164 2.08 9.15 -25.24
N LEU A 165 2.74 9.32 -24.08
CA LEU A 165 2.45 8.56 -22.87
C LEU A 165 1.04 8.86 -22.33
N LEU A 166 0.63 10.14 -22.35
CA LEU A 166 -0.72 10.52 -21.92
C LEU A 166 -1.78 9.84 -22.82
N LYS A 167 -1.62 9.89 -24.12
CA LYS A 167 -2.52 9.21 -25.05
C LYS A 167 -2.56 7.71 -24.82
N PHE A 168 -1.39 7.07 -24.66
CA PHE A 168 -1.30 5.64 -24.36
C PHE A 168 -2.05 5.28 -23.07
N VAL A 169 -1.79 6.00 -21.97
CA VAL A 169 -2.44 5.75 -20.68
C VAL A 169 -3.96 5.92 -20.81
N GLN A 170 -4.43 6.97 -21.46
CA GLN A 170 -5.87 7.22 -21.62
C GLN A 170 -6.56 6.23 -22.56
N THR A 171 -5.81 5.51 -23.39
CA THR A 171 -6.34 4.41 -24.21
C THR A 171 -6.52 3.13 -23.40
N VAL A 172 -5.61 2.88 -22.44
CA VAL A 172 -5.63 1.67 -21.62
C VAL A 172 -6.54 1.84 -20.40
N ASP A 173 -6.47 3.00 -19.75
CA ASP A 173 -7.25 3.36 -18.58
C ASP A 173 -8.55 4.04 -19.04
N THR A 174 -9.63 3.26 -19.10
CA THR A 174 -10.92 3.74 -19.60
C THR A 174 -11.54 4.81 -18.71
N PRO A 175 -12.36 5.74 -19.24
CA PRO A 175 -13.02 6.76 -18.43
C PRO A 175 -14.29 6.21 -17.74
N LYS A 176 -14.22 4.96 -17.24
CA LYS A 176 -15.31 4.28 -16.54
C LYS A 176 -14.91 4.01 -15.09
N SER A 177 -15.90 3.73 -14.25
CA SER A 177 -15.68 3.36 -12.85
C SER A 177 -14.75 4.35 -12.14
N VAL A 178 -15.00 5.66 -12.31
CA VAL A 178 -14.09 6.72 -11.86
C VAL A 178 -14.27 7.13 -10.40
N PHE A 179 -15.43 6.87 -9.80
CA PHE A 179 -15.82 7.35 -8.48
C PHE A 179 -15.89 6.25 -7.41
N PRO A 180 -15.30 6.48 -6.23
CA PRO A 180 -14.26 7.47 -5.89
C PRO A 180 -12.92 7.12 -6.52
N SER A 181 -12.00 8.09 -6.67
CA SER A 181 -10.70 7.85 -7.29
C SER A 181 -9.86 6.80 -6.54
N MET A 182 -9.61 5.65 -7.18
CA MET A 182 -8.76 4.62 -6.59
C MET A 182 -7.29 4.97 -6.62
N HIS A 183 -6.83 5.73 -7.62
CA HIS A 183 -5.47 6.26 -7.64
C HIS A 183 -5.18 7.10 -6.41
N VAL A 184 -6.10 8.02 -6.07
CA VAL A 184 -5.97 8.88 -4.89
C VAL A 184 -6.09 8.07 -3.61
N TYR A 185 -7.10 7.22 -3.50
CA TYR A 185 -7.33 6.41 -2.31
C TYR A 185 -6.13 5.54 -1.95
N VAL A 186 -5.66 4.74 -2.91
CA VAL A 186 -4.50 3.85 -2.71
C VAL A 186 -3.25 4.66 -2.38
N THR A 187 -3.02 5.79 -3.06
CA THR A 187 -1.89 6.69 -2.74
C THR A 187 -1.89 7.15 -1.28
N LEU A 188 -3.06 7.55 -0.77
CA LEU A 188 -3.20 7.97 0.64
C LEU A 188 -2.99 6.81 1.61
N VAL A 189 -3.49 5.61 1.29
CA VAL A 189 -3.23 4.41 2.11
C VAL A 189 -1.74 4.07 2.12
N LEU A 190 -1.06 4.14 0.99
CA LEU A 190 0.37 3.87 0.90
C LEU A 190 1.18 4.90 1.71
N GLN A 191 0.85 6.19 1.60
CA GLN A 191 1.50 7.22 2.41
C GLN A 191 1.22 7.01 3.91
N TYR A 192 0.00 6.65 4.29
CA TYR A 192 -0.33 6.31 5.67
C TYR A 192 0.49 5.13 6.19
N THR A 193 0.69 4.08 5.39
CA THR A 193 1.56 2.96 5.76
C THR A 193 3.02 3.37 5.89
N LEU A 194 3.49 4.28 5.05
CA LEU A 194 4.84 4.83 5.12
C LEU A 194 5.04 5.68 6.40
N GLU A 195 4.04 6.47 6.81
CA GLU A 195 4.05 7.24 8.06
C GLU A 195 4.14 6.35 9.32
N MET A 196 3.54 5.17 9.30
CA MET A 196 3.68 4.21 10.40
C MET A 196 5.12 3.74 10.59
N GLN A 197 5.96 3.85 9.55
CA GLN A 197 7.34 3.35 9.51
C GLN A 197 8.40 4.43 9.78
N LYS A 198 8.02 5.65 10.18
CA LYS A 198 8.95 6.78 10.35
C LYS A 198 10.09 6.58 11.35
N LYS A 199 10.04 5.53 12.17
CA LYS A 199 11.17 5.11 13.02
C LYS A 199 12.19 4.21 12.29
N LEU A 200 11.82 3.63 11.17
CA LEU A 200 12.60 2.65 10.40
C LEU A 200 13.01 3.19 9.02
N VAL A 201 12.19 4.07 8.43
CA VAL A 201 12.47 4.76 7.18
C VAL A 201 13.08 6.13 7.50
N PRO A 202 14.18 6.53 6.85
CA PRO A 202 14.82 7.82 7.09
C PRO A 202 13.86 8.98 6.75
N ALA A 203 14.01 10.09 7.47
CA ALA A 203 13.10 11.24 7.35
C ALA A 203 12.96 11.76 5.90
N TRP A 204 14.06 11.80 5.14
CA TRP A 204 14.02 12.20 3.73
C TRP A 204 13.14 11.29 2.88
N GLY A 205 13.14 9.97 3.15
CA GLY A 205 12.29 9.00 2.44
C GLY A 205 10.79 9.24 2.71
N ILE A 206 10.43 9.58 3.95
CA ILE A 206 9.05 9.96 4.30
C ILE A 206 8.65 11.26 3.57
N TRP A 207 9.54 12.26 3.52
CA TRP A 207 9.27 13.52 2.81
C TRP A 207 9.12 13.31 1.30
N VAL A 208 9.99 12.50 0.68
CA VAL A 208 9.87 12.12 -0.74
C VAL A 208 8.52 11.44 -0.99
N GLY A 209 8.12 10.53 -0.11
CA GLY A 209 6.80 9.89 -0.19
C GLY A 209 5.65 10.89 -0.16
N ARG A 210 5.68 11.88 0.75
CA ARG A 210 4.65 12.94 0.85
C ARG A 210 4.55 13.77 -0.42
N VAL A 211 5.70 14.26 -0.91
CA VAL A 211 5.77 15.06 -2.13
C VAL A 211 5.23 14.25 -3.32
N LEU A 212 5.68 13.00 -3.43
CA LEU A 212 5.23 12.12 -4.51
C LEU A 212 3.72 11.82 -4.42
N ALA A 213 3.20 11.57 -3.22
CA ALA A 213 1.76 11.36 -3.02
C ALA A 213 0.94 12.58 -3.46
N VAL A 214 1.37 13.80 -3.10
CA VAL A 214 0.72 15.04 -3.56
C VAL A 214 0.78 15.18 -5.08
N LEU A 215 1.94 14.92 -5.69
CA LEU A 215 2.11 14.98 -7.13
C LEU A 215 1.25 13.94 -7.86
N ILE A 216 1.13 12.72 -7.34
CA ILE A 216 0.25 11.68 -7.88
C ILE A 216 -1.21 12.14 -7.81
N VAL A 217 -1.67 12.65 -6.66
CA VAL A 217 -3.05 13.16 -6.52
C VAL A 217 -3.33 14.29 -7.52
N LEU A 218 -2.45 15.27 -7.61
CA LEU A 218 -2.60 16.37 -8.57
C LEU A 218 -2.58 15.87 -10.02
N SER A 219 -1.71 14.91 -10.32
CA SER A 219 -1.58 14.37 -11.68
C SER A 219 -2.87 13.77 -12.20
N THR A 220 -3.69 13.16 -11.35
CA THR A 220 -4.97 12.58 -11.77
C THR A 220 -5.93 13.63 -12.36
N MET A 221 -5.90 14.85 -11.84
CA MET A 221 -6.72 15.97 -12.32
C MET A 221 -6.08 16.66 -13.54
N PHE A 222 -4.75 16.88 -13.52
CA PHE A 222 -4.04 17.52 -14.64
C PHE A 222 -3.95 16.65 -15.90
N THR A 223 -4.04 15.32 -15.75
CA THR A 223 -4.13 14.39 -16.87
C THR A 223 -5.58 14.04 -17.25
N LYS A 224 -6.57 14.70 -16.64
CA LYS A 224 -8.01 14.42 -16.87
C LYS A 224 -8.40 12.95 -16.68
N GLN A 225 -7.72 12.27 -15.76
CA GLN A 225 -8.08 10.90 -15.37
C GLN A 225 -9.20 10.88 -14.34
N HIS A 226 -9.26 11.91 -13.48
CA HIS A 226 -10.27 12.05 -12.43
C HIS A 226 -10.77 13.49 -12.31
N SER A 227 -12.03 13.64 -11.88
CA SER A 227 -12.62 14.89 -11.45
C SER A 227 -12.17 15.28 -10.05
N ALA A 228 -12.24 16.54 -9.71
CA ALA A 228 -12.05 17.02 -8.34
C ALA A 228 -13.07 16.40 -7.36
N VAL A 229 -14.24 16.00 -7.86
CA VAL A 229 -15.28 15.30 -7.08
C VAL A 229 -14.80 13.91 -6.65
N ASP A 230 -14.27 13.10 -7.59
CA ASP A 230 -13.76 11.76 -7.29
C ASP A 230 -12.57 11.81 -6.35
N VAL A 231 -11.67 12.79 -6.57
CA VAL A 231 -10.50 13.04 -5.70
C VAL A 231 -10.94 13.37 -4.28
N THR A 232 -11.89 14.29 -4.13
CA THR A 232 -12.42 14.69 -2.82
C THR A 232 -13.11 13.52 -2.11
N ALA A 233 -13.94 12.76 -2.84
CA ALA A 233 -14.59 11.57 -2.31
C ALA A 233 -13.59 10.52 -1.81
N ALA A 234 -12.51 10.29 -2.55
CA ALA A 234 -11.45 9.37 -2.16
C ALA A 234 -10.71 9.84 -0.90
N ILE A 235 -10.42 11.14 -0.76
CA ILE A 235 -9.79 11.72 0.43
C ILE A 235 -10.70 11.54 1.65
N VAL A 236 -11.99 11.85 1.52
CA VAL A 236 -12.97 11.70 2.60
C VAL A 236 -13.11 10.23 3.00
N MET A 237 -13.24 9.33 2.02
CA MET A 237 -13.33 7.89 2.26
C MET A 237 -12.09 7.37 3.01
N PHE A 238 -10.90 7.76 2.57
CA PHE A 238 -9.66 7.41 3.26
C PHE A 238 -9.65 7.91 4.71
N ALA A 239 -9.96 9.18 4.94
CA ALA A 239 -9.95 9.77 6.28
C ALA A 239 -10.90 9.05 7.23
N VAL A 240 -12.13 8.77 6.78
CA VAL A 240 -13.13 8.04 7.57
C VAL A 240 -12.63 6.62 7.89
N LEU A 241 -12.16 5.87 6.89
CA LEU A 241 -11.72 4.50 7.09
C LEU A 241 -10.46 4.41 7.96
N ALA A 242 -9.53 5.33 7.82
CA ALA A 242 -8.34 5.40 8.68
C ALA A 242 -8.73 5.66 10.15
N ILE A 243 -9.61 6.65 10.40
CA ILE A 243 -10.09 6.96 11.77
C ILE A 243 -10.85 5.78 12.38
N VAL A 244 -11.75 5.15 11.62
CA VAL A 244 -12.53 3.99 12.09
C VAL A 244 -11.60 2.83 12.41
N THR A 245 -10.66 2.52 11.52
CA THR A 245 -9.68 1.43 11.73
C THR A 245 -8.80 1.67 12.95
N GLU A 246 -8.37 2.91 13.19
CA GLU A 246 -7.61 3.28 14.40
C GLU A 246 -8.41 3.01 15.68
N LYS A 247 -9.73 3.20 15.65
CA LYS A 247 -10.61 2.93 16.80
C LYS A 247 -10.88 1.43 17.00
N ILE A 248 -11.06 0.67 15.91
CA ILE A 248 -11.40 -0.77 15.96
C ILE A 248 -10.17 -1.61 16.33
N VAL A 249 -9.02 -1.33 15.72
CA VAL A 249 -7.77 -2.05 15.98
C VAL A 249 -7.05 -1.41 17.18
N LYS A 250 -7.78 -1.18 18.28
CA LYS A 250 -7.18 -0.78 19.57
C LYS A 250 -6.56 -1.99 20.24
N LYS A 251 -5.35 -1.76 20.80
CA LYS A 251 -4.47 -2.64 21.62
C LYS A 251 -4.68 -4.15 21.58
#